data_1857d789b86c1618307b886bc06603c8
#
_entry.id   1857d789b86c1618307b886bc06603c8
#
_cell.length_a   1.000
_cell.length_b   1.000
_cell.length_c   1.000
_cell.angle_alpha   90.00
_cell.angle_beta   90.00
_cell.angle_gamma   90.00
#
_symmetry.space_group_name_H-M   'P 1'
#
loop_
_entity.id
_entity.type
_entity.pdbx_description
1 polymer ?
#
loop_
_entity_poly.entity_id
_entity_poly.type
_entity_poly.pdbx_seq_one_letter_code
_entity_poly.pdbx_strand_id
1 'polypeptide(L)' 'LNGEKSNGVFKMVTQQTESATIKFVLDKVNQNQSEAARILGINRATLKKKVSLYNL' A
#
# COMPACT_ATOMS: atom_id res chain seq x y z
N LEU A 1 -19.78 -18.80 -0.81
CA LEU A 1 -18.48 -18.48 -0.27
C LEU A 1 -18.59 -17.59 0.92
N ASN A 2 -18.02 -18.01 1.95
CA ASN A 2 -18.06 -17.25 3.14
C ASN A 2 -16.91 -16.28 3.18
N GLY A 3 -17.22 -15.02 3.30
CA GLY A 3 -16.23 -13.98 3.24
C GLY A 3 -15.20 -14.09 4.32
N GLU A 4 -15.55 -14.59 5.47
CA GLU A 4 -14.63 -14.62 6.57
C GLU A 4 -13.44 -15.53 6.34
N LYS A 5 -13.70 -16.69 5.82
CA LYS A 5 -12.62 -17.62 5.55
C LYS A 5 -11.78 -17.15 4.39
N SER A 6 -12.44 -16.57 3.40
CA SER A 6 -11.73 -16.05 2.25
C SER A 6 -10.96 -14.81 2.58
N ASN A 7 -11.44 -14.04 3.55
CA ASN A 7 -10.83 -12.76 3.86
C ASN A 7 -9.36 -12.86 4.20
N GLY A 8 -8.96 -13.91 4.88
CA GLY A 8 -7.57 -14.06 5.24
C GLY A 8 -6.68 -14.15 4.02
N VAL A 9 -7.09 -14.95 3.04
CA VAL A 9 -6.32 -15.15 1.83
C VAL A 9 -6.34 -13.89 0.96
N PHE A 10 -7.53 -13.34 0.73
CA PHE A 10 -7.63 -12.14 -0.09
C PHE A 10 -6.87 -10.96 0.52
N LYS A 11 -6.98 -10.83 1.83
CA LYS A 11 -6.29 -9.73 2.51
C LYS A 11 -4.80 -9.85 2.35
N MET A 12 -4.27 -11.07 2.47
CA MET A 12 -2.85 -11.29 2.32
C MET A 12 -2.38 -10.94 0.92
N VAL A 13 -3.11 -11.40 -0.09
CA VAL A 13 -2.77 -11.11 -1.49
C VAL A 13 -2.84 -9.61 -1.75
N THR A 14 -3.89 -8.96 -1.27
CA THR A 14 -4.07 -7.53 -1.45
C THR A 14 -2.95 -6.75 -0.79
N GLN A 15 -2.53 -7.16 0.39
CA GLN A 15 -1.45 -6.47 1.09
C GLN A 15 -0.12 -6.64 0.38
N GLN A 16 0.15 -7.82 -0.15
CA GLN A 16 1.37 -8.04 -0.91
C GLN A 16 1.40 -7.17 -2.16
N THR A 17 0.30 -7.11 -2.87
CA THR A 17 0.19 -6.30 -4.07
C THR A 17 0.31 -4.81 -3.72
N GLU A 18 -0.35 -4.41 -2.66
CA GLU A 18 -0.35 -3.02 -2.24
C GLU A 18 1.05 -2.57 -1.81
N SER A 19 1.73 -3.39 -1.02
CA SER A 19 3.07 -3.01 -0.56
C SER A 19 4.04 -2.93 -1.73
N ALA A 20 3.95 -3.85 -2.67
CA ALA A 20 4.81 -3.82 -3.85
C ALA A 20 4.53 -2.59 -4.70
N THR A 21 3.27 -2.24 -4.87
CA THR A 21 2.88 -1.06 -5.64
C THR A 21 3.39 0.22 -4.98
N ILE A 22 3.22 0.33 -3.67
CA ILE A 22 3.67 1.51 -2.94
C ILE A 22 5.19 1.62 -3.02
N LYS A 23 5.88 0.51 -2.84
CA LYS A 23 7.34 0.52 -2.92
C LYS A 23 7.80 0.97 -4.29
N PHE A 24 7.17 0.46 -5.34
CA PHE A 24 7.50 0.85 -6.71
C PHE A 24 7.34 2.36 -6.91
N VAL A 25 6.21 2.91 -6.47
CA VAL A 25 5.96 4.33 -6.63
C VAL A 25 6.92 5.17 -5.80
N LEU A 26 7.18 4.75 -4.56
CA LEU A 26 8.13 5.47 -3.72
C LEU A 26 9.51 5.54 -4.35
N ASP A 27 9.94 4.42 -4.95
CA ASP A 27 11.24 4.41 -5.63
C ASP A 27 11.25 5.35 -6.81
N LYS A 28 10.14 5.44 -7.54
CA LYS A 28 10.05 6.30 -8.70
C LYS A 28 10.12 7.78 -8.33
N VAL A 29 9.61 8.14 -7.17
CA VAL A 29 9.59 9.54 -6.75
C VAL A 29 10.66 9.84 -5.70
N ASN A 30 11.67 9.00 -5.59
CA ASN A 30 12.79 9.19 -4.67
C ASN A 30 12.33 9.38 -3.23
N GLN A 31 11.38 8.55 -2.81
CA GLN A 31 10.86 8.53 -1.45
C GLN A 31 10.07 9.78 -1.07
N ASN A 32 9.65 10.57 -2.05
CA ASN A 32 8.80 11.73 -1.80
C ASN A 32 7.37 11.27 -1.56
N GLN A 33 6.97 11.19 -0.29
CA GLN A 33 5.68 10.62 0.07
C GLN A 33 4.50 11.45 -0.42
N SER A 34 4.64 12.76 -0.47
CA SER A 34 3.58 13.62 -0.99
C SER A 34 3.30 13.31 -2.45
N GLU A 35 4.35 13.17 -3.23
CA GLU A 35 4.20 12.86 -4.65
C GLU A 35 3.68 11.45 -4.84
N ALA A 36 4.18 10.51 -4.05
CA ALA A 36 3.70 9.13 -4.13
C ALA A 36 2.21 9.04 -3.82
N ALA A 37 1.77 9.74 -2.79
CA ALA A 37 0.35 9.74 -2.43
C ALA A 37 -0.50 10.30 -3.56
N ARG A 38 -0.01 11.35 -4.21
CA ARG A 38 -0.73 11.95 -5.34
C ARG A 38 -0.88 10.95 -6.47
N ILE A 39 0.20 10.25 -6.80
CA ILE A 39 0.19 9.27 -7.88
C ILE A 39 -0.72 8.10 -7.53
N LEU A 40 -0.69 7.67 -6.28
CA LEU A 40 -1.49 6.53 -5.84
C LEU A 40 -2.96 6.88 -5.62
N GLY A 41 -3.29 8.16 -5.60
CA GLY A 41 -4.67 8.59 -5.41
C GLY A 41 -5.16 8.45 -3.98
N ILE A 42 -4.26 8.53 -3.01
CA ILE A 42 -4.61 8.47 -1.60
C ILE A 42 -4.03 9.69 -0.91
N ASN A 43 -4.51 9.97 0.30
CA ASN A 43 -3.94 11.10 1.00
C ASN A 43 -2.63 10.68 1.69
N ARG A 44 -1.85 11.67 2.06
CA ARG A 44 -0.52 11.44 2.60
C ARG A 44 -0.56 10.71 3.93
N ALA A 45 -1.57 10.98 4.76
CA ALA A 45 -1.68 10.32 6.04
C ALA A 45 -1.93 8.83 5.86
N THR A 46 -2.76 8.46 4.89
CA THR A 46 -3.03 7.06 4.58
C THR A 46 -1.76 6.39 4.08
N LEU A 47 -1.02 7.05 3.21
CA LEU A 47 0.23 6.51 2.70
C LEU A 47 1.22 6.30 3.83
N LYS A 48 1.34 7.26 4.73
CA LYS A 48 2.28 7.16 5.83
C LYS A 48 1.96 5.96 6.72
N LYS A 49 0.68 5.72 6.98
CA LYS A 49 0.26 4.56 7.76
C LYS A 49 0.66 3.26 7.06
N LYS A 50 0.47 3.20 5.76
CA LYS A 50 0.80 1.99 5.02
C LYS A 50 2.30 1.76 4.93
N VAL A 51 3.06 2.83 4.78
CA VAL A 51 4.52 2.73 4.78
C VAL A 51 4.99 2.14 6.11
N SER A 52 4.42 2.59 7.20
CA SER A 52 4.75 2.08 8.52
C SER A 52 4.30 0.62 8.67
N LEU A 53 3.08 0.33 8.22
CA LEU A 53 2.52 -1.01 8.34
C LEU A 53 3.36 -2.04 7.59
N TYR A 54 3.82 -1.69 6.41
CA TYR A 54 4.56 -2.62 5.54
C TYR A 54 6.07 -2.51 5.69
N ASN A 55 6.55 -1.65 6.58
CA ASN A 55 7.98 -1.43 6.78
C ASN A 55 8.69 -1.00 5.50
N LEU A 56 8.11 -0.07 4.83
CA LEU A 56 8.68 0.45 3.61
C LEU A 56 9.52 1.76 3.87
#